data_f8c1e07974cce1d4b5b39b206dd5eb08
#
_entry.id   f8c1e07974cce1d4b5b39b206dd5eb08
#
_cell.length_a   1.000
_cell.length_b   1.000
_cell.length_c   1.000
_cell.angle_alpha   90.00
_cell.angle_beta   90.00
_cell.angle_gamma   90.00
#
_symmetry.space_group_name_H-M   'P 1'
#
loop_
_entity.id
_entity.type
_entity.pdbx_description
1 polymer ?
#
loop_
_entity_poly.entity_id
_entity_poly.type
_entity_poly.pdbx_seq_one_letter_code
_entity_poly.pdbx_strand_id
1 'polypeptide(L)'
;MMDASTAIAIIERLAGPATFERGTAIYNDQAILSFHKNRNKIKATVQSASAPGVKVYQVTLTIKPTSYDGGCDCPASEGFDFCKHCVAVALQHADKLAQLEAAQGGSAIDRIQALIEDMDEQQAKNALLNCITQDEESILVWRLRADISQEFAVGKTKGSVITELKTLITKALPFRDVWQYNKARAYFQQAQEKLSLIIGLLQYLPAEQAHAVAYQILKRYDKIFERVDDSGGFRFELEHDILAAFATSVQRLTWSVSVKANYLLSLYSPDLDVMEFTDIPQRFIASTDDELRGAFYTQLEQDVILATVETSGHDNINFTVSIKMRDLCDYYAAQSDYSKAIEVFTLLACHADDFLQLVKWAIAAKDVTVALQFLTQARETDTYHKFTKECLALEAEVARLHGDPEAAIELQWQTYTHSLVLDDYIQLHVQIAKTYQHNDTDNDNDSELAAAKKAWQDKTLLFWDEILATLPSERAGPHRLITAEPFVELCLYLGLVERAIELAKHYPIDRDVLYQVAAISGKYAPEQTFDLYRRLILIWLKTAKSADYKKIIN
;
A
#
# COMPACT_ATOMS: atom_id res chain seq x y z
N MET A 1 -20.82 17.93 -10.19
CA MET A 1 -20.96 17.65 -8.72
C MET A 1 -20.62 16.18 -8.57
N MET A 2 -19.79 15.81 -7.61
CA MET A 2 -19.38 14.40 -7.44
C MET A 2 -20.60 13.56 -7.04
N ASP A 3 -20.93 12.49 -7.78
CA ASP A 3 -21.92 11.49 -7.43
C ASP A 3 -21.32 10.35 -6.60
N ALA A 4 -22.19 9.49 -6.07
CA ALA A 4 -21.76 8.41 -5.17
C ALA A 4 -20.81 7.40 -5.86
N SER A 5 -21.07 7.04 -7.10
CA SER A 5 -20.27 6.07 -7.85
C SER A 5 -18.88 6.63 -8.19
N THR A 6 -18.83 7.87 -8.65
CA THR A 6 -17.59 8.61 -8.89
C THR A 6 -16.80 8.77 -7.60
N ALA A 7 -17.47 9.06 -6.47
CA ALA A 7 -16.81 9.17 -5.17
C ALA A 7 -16.11 7.86 -4.78
N ILE A 8 -16.76 6.72 -4.95
CA ILE A 8 -16.17 5.40 -4.64
C ILE A 8 -14.95 5.11 -5.52
N ALA A 9 -15.04 5.32 -6.83
CA ALA A 9 -13.92 5.13 -7.75
C ALA A 9 -12.71 6.02 -7.42
N ILE A 10 -12.95 7.27 -7.01
CA ILE A 10 -11.89 8.18 -6.56
C ILE A 10 -11.24 7.68 -5.28
N ILE A 11 -12.03 7.21 -4.29
CA ILE A 11 -11.54 6.71 -3.01
C ILE A 11 -10.64 5.49 -3.24
N GLU A 12 -11.07 4.55 -4.07
CA GLU A 12 -10.30 3.34 -4.41
C GLU A 12 -8.97 3.69 -5.08
N ARG A 13 -8.99 4.60 -6.06
CA ARG A 13 -7.79 5.10 -6.73
C ARG A 13 -6.81 5.78 -5.77
N LEU A 14 -7.29 6.62 -4.85
CA LEU A 14 -6.45 7.36 -3.90
C LEU A 14 -5.80 6.44 -2.85
N ALA A 15 -6.51 5.40 -2.45
CA ALA A 15 -6.08 4.52 -1.36
C ALA A 15 -5.25 3.33 -1.84
N GLY A 16 -5.45 2.90 -3.09
CA GLY A 16 -5.00 1.60 -3.58
C GLY A 16 -5.75 0.42 -2.95
N PRO A 17 -5.70 -0.79 -3.58
CA PRO A 17 -6.57 -1.91 -3.24
C PRO A 17 -6.51 -2.33 -1.76
N ALA A 18 -5.30 -2.54 -1.23
CA ALA A 18 -5.11 -3.02 0.14
C ALA A 18 -5.54 -2.01 1.23
N THR A 19 -5.40 -0.71 0.98
CA THR A 19 -5.83 0.33 1.93
C THR A 19 -7.33 0.57 1.82
N PHE A 20 -7.89 0.47 0.61
CA PHE A 20 -9.32 0.54 0.36
C PHE A 20 -10.07 -0.58 1.09
N GLU A 21 -9.63 -1.83 0.95
CA GLU A 21 -10.21 -2.98 1.65
C GLU A 21 -10.23 -2.79 3.17
N ARG A 22 -9.09 -2.39 3.76
CA ARG A 22 -8.99 -2.12 5.20
C ARG A 22 -9.87 -0.95 5.65
N GLY A 23 -10.04 0.06 4.83
CA GLY A 23 -10.93 1.19 5.11
C GLY A 23 -12.39 0.81 5.00
N THR A 24 -12.75 -0.04 4.04
CA THR A 24 -14.08 -0.61 3.88
C THR A 24 -14.48 -1.46 5.08
N ALA A 25 -13.55 -2.24 5.63
CA ALA A 25 -13.80 -2.99 6.86
C ALA A 25 -14.16 -2.04 8.04
N ILE A 26 -13.37 -0.98 8.24
CA ILE A 26 -13.65 0.04 9.29
C ILE A 26 -15.05 0.70 9.09
N TYR A 27 -15.42 0.98 7.84
CA TYR A 27 -16.72 1.54 7.52
C TYR A 27 -17.86 0.56 7.84
N ASN A 28 -17.73 -0.70 7.43
CA ASN A 28 -18.70 -1.76 7.67
C ASN A 28 -18.88 -2.07 9.17
N ASP A 29 -17.81 -1.99 9.95
CA ASP A 29 -17.82 -2.16 11.40
C ASP A 29 -18.44 -0.97 12.16
N GLN A 30 -18.92 0.04 11.44
CA GLN A 30 -19.50 1.26 12.00
C GLN A 30 -18.57 1.98 13.00
N ALA A 31 -17.26 1.89 12.77
CA ALA A 31 -16.24 2.42 13.67
C ALA A 31 -16.06 3.95 13.58
N ILE A 32 -16.91 4.66 12.84
CA ILE A 32 -16.92 6.13 12.76
C ILE A 32 -17.80 6.70 13.87
N LEU A 33 -17.18 7.25 14.90
CA LEU A 33 -17.84 7.75 16.11
C LEU A 33 -18.50 9.12 15.91
N SER A 34 -17.94 9.96 15.06
CA SER A 34 -18.52 11.25 14.72
C SER A 34 -18.27 11.60 13.26
N PHE A 35 -19.21 12.32 12.63
CA PHE A 35 -19.10 12.75 11.25
C PHE A 35 -19.79 14.10 11.07
N HIS A 36 -18.99 15.14 10.82
CA HIS A 36 -19.47 16.51 10.63
C HIS A 36 -19.02 17.06 9.28
N LYS A 37 -19.96 17.33 8.37
CA LYS A 37 -19.69 17.96 7.08
C LYS A 37 -20.09 19.44 7.14
N ASN A 38 -19.15 20.31 6.78
CA ASN A 38 -19.36 21.74 6.60
C ASN A 38 -18.83 22.17 5.24
N ARG A 39 -19.72 22.51 4.31
CA ARG A 39 -19.43 22.80 2.91
C ARG A 39 -18.60 21.66 2.26
N ASN A 40 -17.35 21.93 1.91
CA ASN A 40 -16.43 20.98 1.27
C ASN A 40 -15.47 20.31 2.27
N LYS A 41 -15.64 20.49 3.57
CA LYS A 41 -14.80 19.86 4.60
C LYS A 41 -15.61 18.89 5.45
N ILE A 42 -15.02 17.73 5.71
CA ILE A 42 -15.54 16.73 6.63
C ILE A 42 -14.55 16.59 7.77
N LYS A 43 -15.04 16.61 9.01
CA LYS A 43 -14.29 16.23 10.20
C LYS A 43 -14.97 15.01 10.81
N ALA A 44 -14.21 14.00 11.11
CA ALA A 44 -14.72 12.75 11.65
C ALA A 44 -13.77 12.17 12.68
N THR A 45 -14.30 11.36 13.57
CA THR A 45 -13.56 10.63 14.57
C THR A 45 -13.75 9.14 14.30
N VAL A 46 -12.65 8.40 14.11
CA VAL A 46 -12.66 6.99 13.72
C VAL A 46 -11.98 6.14 14.77
N GLN A 47 -12.66 5.10 15.23
CA GLN A 47 -12.10 4.12 16.15
C GLN A 47 -11.24 3.12 15.39
N SER A 48 -10.07 2.75 15.92
CA SER A 48 -9.24 1.71 15.32
C SER A 48 -9.80 0.33 15.63
N ALA A 49 -10.04 -0.48 14.59
CA ALA A 49 -10.50 -1.87 14.73
C ALA A 49 -9.42 -2.83 15.27
N SER A 50 -8.16 -2.40 15.41
CA SER A 50 -7.04 -3.29 15.70
C SER A 50 -6.65 -3.39 17.18
N ALA A 51 -7.36 -2.76 18.10
CA ALA A 51 -7.03 -2.87 19.53
C ALA A 51 -8.29 -2.77 20.40
N PRO A 52 -8.46 -3.67 21.37
CA PRO A 52 -9.45 -3.52 22.43
C PRO A 52 -9.02 -2.48 23.48
N GLY A 53 -8.42 -1.41 23.05
CA GLY A 53 -8.02 -0.22 23.80
C GLY A 53 -7.99 0.94 22.83
N VAL A 54 -9.15 1.27 22.42
CA VAL A 54 -9.66 2.46 21.73
C VAL A 54 -8.59 3.49 21.34
N LYS A 55 -7.87 3.27 20.25
CA LYS A 55 -7.23 4.38 19.53
C LYS A 55 -8.31 5.05 18.67
N VAL A 56 -8.54 6.32 18.92
CA VAL A 56 -9.49 7.15 18.20
C VAL A 56 -8.71 8.17 17.40
N TYR A 57 -8.90 8.16 16.07
CA TYR A 57 -8.20 9.03 15.16
C TYR A 57 -9.10 10.16 14.64
N GLN A 58 -8.51 11.35 14.52
CA GLN A 58 -9.15 12.52 13.96
C GLN A 58 -8.87 12.57 12.46
N VAL A 59 -9.94 12.52 11.66
CA VAL A 59 -9.87 12.59 10.20
C VAL A 59 -10.43 13.91 9.72
N THR A 60 -9.72 14.58 8.85
CA THR A 60 -10.20 15.75 8.11
C THR A 60 -10.09 15.48 6.62
N LEU A 61 -11.22 15.51 5.90
CA LEU A 61 -11.27 15.43 4.44
C LEU A 61 -11.69 16.76 3.84
N THR A 62 -11.05 17.15 2.76
CA THR A 62 -11.51 18.25 1.90
C THR A 62 -12.02 17.66 0.59
N ILE A 63 -13.28 17.91 0.27
CA ILE A 63 -13.91 17.45 -0.97
C ILE A 63 -13.53 18.42 -2.08
N LYS A 64 -12.92 17.91 -3.16
CA LYS A 64 -12.63 18.63 -4.39
C LYS A 64 -13.58 18.13 -5.49
N PRO A 65 -13.73 18.84 -6.62
CA PRO A 65 -14.63 18.40 -7.70
C PRO A 65 -14.35 17.00 -8.22
N THR A 66 -13.09 16.59 -8.28
CA THR A 66 -12.61 15.31 -8.85
C THR A 66 -11.70 14.52 -7.92
N SER A 67 -11.60 14.90 -6.63
CA SER A 67 -10.69 14.25 -5.69
C SER A 67 -11.10 14.49 -4.23
N TYR A 68 -10.48 13.74 -3.32
CA TYR A 68 -10.44 14.04 -1.89
C TYR A 68 -9.03 14.39 -1.48
N ASP A 69 -8.92 15.34 -0.53
CA ASP A 69 -7.68 15.66 0.15
C ASP A 69 -7.86 15.27 1.61
N GLY A 70 -7.09 14.31 2.10
CA GLY A 70 -7.27 13.70 3.42
C GLY A 70 -6.10 13.95 4.35
N GLY A 71 -6.41 14.19 5.63
CA GLY A 71 -5.45 14.21 6.73
C GLY A 71 -5.99 13.39 7.90
N CYS A 72 -5.13 12.58 8.49
CA CYS A 72 -5.42 11.77 9.66
C CYS A 72 -4.24 11.85 10.64
N ASP A 73 -4.52 11.80 11.92
CA ASP A 73 -3.48 11.77 12.96
C ASP A 73 -2.97 10.36 13.31
N CYS A 74 -3.31 9.36 12.49
CA CYS A 74 -2.80 8.01 12.67
C CYS A 74 -1.32 7.88 12.23
N PRO A 75 -0.54 6.94 12.81
CA PRO A 75 0.87 6.76 12.46
C PRO A 75 1.15 6.47 10.99
N ALA A 76 0.19 5.83 10.27
CA ALA A 76 0.29 5.55 8.84
C ALA A 76 0.03 6.78 7.96
N SER A 77 -0.38 7.92 8.56
CA SER A 77 -0.73 9.15 7.85
C SER A 77 0.31 10.25 8.09
N GLU A 78 1.58 9.92 8.32
CA GLU A 78 2.65 10.92 8.52
C GLU A 78 2.84 11.85 7.30
N GLY A 79 1.73 12.45 6.87
CA GLY A 79 1.67 13.62 6.01
C GLY A 79 1.25 13.39 4.56
N PHE A 80 1.18 12.16 4.02
CA PHE A 80 1.03 12.01 2.57
C PHE A 80 0.04 10.97 2.06
N ASP A 81 -0.35 9.96 2.84
CA ASP A 81 -1.17 8.87 2.33
C ASP A 81 -2.64 8.97 2.75
N PHE A 82 -3.51 8.71 1.78
CA PHE A 82 -4.95 8.56 2.00
C PHE A 82 -5.20 7.26 2.75
N CYS A 83 -5.01 7.29 4.08
CA CYS A 83 -4.98 6.11 4.94
C CYS A 83 -6.36 5.44 5.07
N LYS A 84 -6.41 4.21 5.63
CA LYS A 84 -7.65 3.45 5.85
C LYS A 84 -8.75 4.21 6.60
N HIS A 85 -8.40 5.14 7.51
CA HIS A 85 -9.38 5.97 8.23
C HIS A 85 -9.96 7.06 7.33
N CYS A 86 -9.16 7.65 6.45
CA CYS A 86 -9.64 8.56 5.41
C CYS A 86 -10.59 7.85 4.45
N VAL A 87 -10.27 6.61 4.05
CA VAL A 87 -11.15 5.76 3.23
C VAL A 87 -12.51 5.55 3.91
N ALA A 88 -12.54 5.12 5.17
CA ALA A 88 -13.78 4.87 5.89
C ALA A 88 -14.68 6.13 5.94
N VAL A 89 -14.10 7.29 6.24
CA VAL A 89 -14.84 8.55 6.29
C VAL A 89 -15.33 9.00 4.91
N ALA A 90 -14.53 8.77 3.86
CA ALA A 90 -14.93 9.08 2.50
C ALA A 90 -16.04 8.16 1.99
N LEU A 91 -16.01 6.86 2.34
CA LEU A 91 -17.10 5.92 2.04
C LEU A 91 -18.41 6.32 2.73
N GLN A 92 -18.37 6.76 3.99
CA GLN A 92 -19.56 7.32 4.65
C GLN A 92 -20.10 8.57 3.94
N HIS A 93 -19.22 9.38 3.35
CA HIS A 93 -19.65 10.50 2.52
C HIS A 93 -20.32 10.03 1.22
N ALA A 94 -19.74 9.02 0.54
CA ALA A 94 -20.31 8.44 -0.68
C ALA A 94 -21.71 7.83 -0.42
N ASP A 95 -21.87 7.12 0.70
CA ASP A 95 -23.18 6.56 1.11
C ASP A 95 -24.24 7.65 1.32
N LYS A 96 -23.87 8.77 1.98
CA LYS A 96 -24.78 9.91 2.10
C LYS A 96 -25.12 10.57 0.78
N LEU A 97 -24.20 10.57 -0.20
CA LEU A 97 -24.50 11.01 -1.57
C LEU A 97 -25.50 10.06 -2.22
N ALA A 98 -25.29 8.74 -2.13
CA ALA A 98 -26.21 7.74 -2.68
C ALA A 98 -27.63 7.88 -2.10
N GLN A 99 -27.77 8.13 -0.79
CA GLN A 99 -29.05 8.37 -0.16
C GLN A 99 -29.73 9.65 -0.68
N LEU A 100 -28.97 10.72 -0.91
CA LEU A 100 -29.47 11.96 -1.51
C LEU A 100 -29.89 11.78 -2.96
N GLU A 101 -29.12 11.02 -3.74
CA GLU A 101 -29.40 10.68 -5.13
C GLU A 101 -30.67 9.84 -5.26
N ALA A 102 -30.81 8.83 -4.40
CA ALA A 102 -32.02 8.01 -4.35
C ALA A 102 -33.28 8.85 -4.02
N ALA A 103 -33.13 9.81 -3.11
CA ALA A 103 -34.24 10.75 -2.77
C ALA A 103 -34.56 11.73 -3.91
N GLN A 104 -33.62 11.95 -4.87
CA GLN A 104 -33.80 12.86 -6.01
C GLN A 104 -34.13 12.14 -7.34
N GLY A 105 -34.35 10.82 -7.32
CA GLY A 105 -34.73 10.04 -8.52
C GLY A 105 -33.52 9.61 -9.37
N GLY A 106 -32.38 9.37 -8.76
CA GLY A 106 -31.16 8.89 -9.42
C GLY A 106 -29.98 9.88 -9.43
N SER A 107 -28.82 9.42 -9.86
CA SER A 107 -27.61 10.25 -9.98
C SER A 107 -27.78 11.35 -11.03
N ALA A 108 -26.93 12.38 -10.99
CA ALA A 108 -26.90 13.40 -12.04
C ALA A 108 -26.59 12.78 -13.42
N ILE A 109 -25.74 11.74 -13.45
CA ILE A 109 -25.39 11.00 -14.66
C ILE A 109 -26.58 10.26 -15.23
N ASP A 110 -27.37 9.54 -14.38
CA ASP A 110 -28.57 8.83 -14.82
C ASP A 110 -29.59 9.78 -15.47
N ARG A 111 -29.78 10.97 -14.90
CA ARG A 111 -30.68 11.99 -15.46
C ARG A 111 -30.16 12.58 -16.76
N ILE A 112 -28.83 12.76 -16.89
CA ILE A 112 -28.20 13.22 -18.15
C ILE A 112 -28.32 12.11 -19.20
N GLN A 113 -28.09 10.87 -18.84
CA GLN A 113 -28.24 9.73 -19.74
C GLN A 113 -29.67 9.62 -20.27
N ALA A 114 -30.66 9.66 -19.39
CA ALA A 114 -32.08 9.67 -19.78
C ALA A 114 -32.41 10.85 -20.72
N LEU A 115 -31.85 12.04 -20.46
CA LEU A 115 -32.02 13.19 -21.34
C LEU A 115 -31.40 12.95 -22.72
N ILE A 116 -30.20 12.35 -22.80
CA ILE A 116 -29.52 12.03 -24.05
C ILE A 116 -30.32 10.97 -24.84
N GLU A 117 -30.84 9.96 -24.14
CA GLU A 117 -31.67 8.90 -24.76
C GLU A 117 -32.99 9.43 -25.37
N ASP A 118 -33.53 10.51 -24.78
CA ASP A 118 -34.75 11.19 -25.29
C ASP A 118 -34.49 12.19 -26.43
N MET A 119 -33.21 12.52 -26.73
CA MET A 119 -32.84 13.42 -27.81
C MET A 119 -32.91 12.73 -29.17
N ASP A 120 -33.42 13.43 -30.19
CA ASP A 120 -33.22 13.02 -31.54
C ASP A 120 -31.75 13.19 -32.00
N GLU A 121 -31.39 12.56 -33.12
CA GLU A 121 -29.99 12.56 -33.63
C GLU A 121 -29.47 14.00 -33.87
N GLN A 122 -30.31 14.89 -34.36
CA GLN A 122 -29.89 16.28 -34.64
C GLN A 122 -29.72 17.09 -33.37
N GLN A 123 -30.58 16.89 -32.38
CA GLN A 123 -30.47 17.50 -31.06
C GLN A 123 -29.20 17.04 -30.35
N ALA A 124 -28.90 15.73 -30.36
CA ALA A 124 -27.71 15.18 -29.78
C ALA A 124 -26.43 15.71 -30.44
N LYS A 125 -26.41 15.78 -31.80
CA LYS A 125 -25.27 16.37 -32.54
C LYS A 125 -25.06 17.84 -32.22
N ASN A 126 -26.13 18.62 -32.15
CA ASN A 126 -26.03 20.04 -31.77
C ASN A 126 -25.56 20.25 -30.34
N ALA A 127 -26.06 19.45 -29.39
CA ALA A 127 -25.63 19.49 -28.01
C ALA A 127 -24.15 19.13 -27.86
N LEU A 128 -23.69 18.07 -28.55
CA LEU A 128 -22.29 17.67 -28.56
C LEU A 128 -21.40 18.78 -29.16
N LEU A 129 -21.80 19.38 -30.31
CA LEU A 129 -21.05 20.46 -30.96
C LEU A 129 -20.96 21.67 -30.02
N ASN A 130 -22.04 22.02 -29.33
CA ASN A 130 -22.04 23.10 -28.36
C ASN A 130 -21.09 22.81 -27.17
N CYS A 131 -21.07 21.59 -26.66
CA CYS A 131 -20.15 21.19 -25.60
C CYS A 131 -18.67 21.30 -26.07
N ILE A 132 -18.38 20.79 -27.27
CA ILE A 132 -17.03 20.81 -27.84
C ILE A 132 -16.51 22.24 -28.04
N THR A 133 -17.38 23.16 -28.47
CA THR A 133 -16.96 24.53 -28.79
C THR A 133 -16.84 25.46 -27.58
N GLN A 134 -17.11 24.98 -26.38
CA GLN A 134 -17.02 25.78 -25.17
C GLN A 134 -15.60 25.94 -24.61
N ASP A 135 -14.68 25.03 -24.93
CA ASP A 135 -13.30 25.10 -24.46
C ASP A 135 -12.28 24.70 -25.53
N GLU A 136 -11.10 25.28 -25.47
CA GLU A 136 -10.05 25.10 -26.47
C GLU A 136 -9.46 23.67 -26.46
N GLU A 137 -9.44 23.00 -25.32
CA GLU A 137 -8.92 21.63 -25.20
C GLU A 137 -9.85 20.63 -25.88
N SER A 138 -11.16 20.75 -25.67
CA SER A 138 -12.17 19.96 -26.36
C SER A 138 -12.10 20.16 -27.88
N ILE A 139 -11.99 21.41 -28.34
CA ILE A 139 -11.80 21.70 -29.77
C ILE A 139 -10.55 20.99 -30.30
N LEU A 140 -9.41 21.08 -29.60
CA LEU A 140 -8.16 20.44 -30.01
C LEU A 140 -8.32 18.93 -30.14
N VAL A 141 -8.88 18.26 -29.12
CA VAL A 141 -9.08 16.81 -29.09
C VAL A 141 -9.99 16.34 -30.25
N TRP A 142 -11.12 16.99 -30.42
CA TRP A 142 -12.07 16.61 -31.48
C TRP A 142 -11.55 16.92 -32.89
N ARG A 143 -10.78 18.02 -33.07
CA ARG A 143 -10.07 18.29 -34.30
C ARG A 143 -9.05 17.20 -34.62
N LEU A 144 -8.19 16.85 -33.66
CA LEU A 144 -7.22 15.76 -33.87
C LEU A 144 -7.88 14.42 -34.14
N ARG A 145 -9.01 14.11 -33.50
CA ARG A 145 -9.80 12.91 -33.79
C ARG A 145 -10.34 12.92 -35.23
N ALA A 146 -10.84 14.07 -35.71
CA ALA A 146 -11.30 14.22 -37.07
C ALA A 146 -10.15 14.07 -38.10
N ASP A 147 -8.99 14.69 -37.79
CA ASP A 147 -7.79 14.61 -38.63
C ASP A 147 -7.25 13.15 -38.69
N ILE A 148 -7.25 12.43 -37.57
CA ILE A 148 -6.92 11.00 -37.52
C ILE A 148 -7.87 10.21 -38.43
N SER A 149 -9.16 10.41 -38.25
CA SER A 149 -10.17 9.70 -39.06
C SER A 149 -9.99 9.96 -40.58
N GLN A 150 -9.71 11.20 -40.93
CA GLN A 150 -9.52 11.59 -42.35
C GLN A 150 -8.19 11.06 -42.90
N GLU A 151 -7.08 11.16 -42.16
CA GLU A 151 -5.74 10.74 -42.61
C GLU A 151 -5.68 9.22 -42.84
N PHE A 152 -6.27 8.43 -41.95
CA PHE A 152 -6.20 6.97 -42.01
C PHE A 152 -7.34 6.32 -42.82
N ALA A 153 -8.50 6.98 -43.01
CA ALA A 153 -9.57 6.48 -43.88
C ALA A 153 -9.19 6.50 -45.36
N VAL A 154 -8.36 7.46 -45.79
CA VAL A 154 -8.02 7.67 -47.23
C VAL A 154 -6.74 6.92 -47.63
N GLY A 155 -6.06 6.22 -46.72
CA GLY A 155 -4.82 5.48 -47.01
C GLY A 155 -3.63 6.35 -47.41
N LYS A 156 -3.75 7.67 -47.30
CA LYS A 156 -2.70 8.64 -47.59
C LYS A 156 -2.07 9.06 -46.24
N THR A 157 -1.12 8.29 -45.78
CA THR A 157 -0.32 8.63 -44.59
C THR A 157 0.55 9.84 -44.88
N LYS A 158 0.05 11.04 -44.67
CA LYS A 158 0.86 12.26 -44.72
C LYS A 158 1.74 12.39 -43.47
N GLY A 159 1.50 11.60 -42.43
CA GLY A 159 2.24 11.64 -41.16
C GLY A 159 2.06 12.95 -40.37
N SER A 160 1.11 13.81 -40.77
CA SER A 160 0.94 15.13 -40.17
C SER A 160 0.39 15.06 -38.77
N VAL A 161 -0.60 14.20 -38.53
CA VAL A 161 -1.22 14.02 -37.21
C VAL A 161 -0.23 13.39 -36.22
N ILE A 162 0.52 12.37 -36.64
CA ILE A 162 1.56 11.75 -35.78
C ILE A 162 2.64 12.77 -35.42
N THR A 163 3.04 13.62 -36.34
CA THR A 163 4.02 14.69 -36.08
C THR A 163 3.48 15.70 -35.06
N GLU A 164 2.20 16.06 -35.19
CA GLU A 164 1.54 16.95 -34.23
C GLU A 164 1.44 16.31 -32.83
N LEU A 165 1.04 15.04 -32.73
CA LEU A 165 0.99 14.30 -31.47
C LEU A 165 2.39 14.26 -30.80
N LYS A 166 3.46 13.98 -31.55
CA LYS A 166 4.83 14.03 -31.04
C LYS A 166 5.22 15.42 -30.52
N THR A 167 4.74 16.47 -31.18
CA THR A 167 4.96 17.84 -30.73
C THR A 167 4.21 18.14 -29.44
N LEU A 168 2.98 17.67 -29.30
CA LEU A 168 2.17 17.78 -28.08
C LEU A 168 2.80 17.01 -26.92
N ILE A 169 3.30 15.79 -27.15
CA ILE A 169 4.06 15.02 -26.15
C ILE A 169 5.27 15.82 -25.67
N THR A 170 5.99 16.45 -26.60
CA THR A 170 7.15 17.28 -26.27
C THR A 170 6.80 18.48 -25.40
N LYS A 171 5.62 19.07 -25.64
CA LYS A 171 5.09 20.19 -24.84
C LYS A 171 4.51 19.74 -23.49
N ALA A 172 3.98 18.53 -23.41
CA ALA A 172 3.46 17.95 -22.18
C ALA A 172 4.59 17.54 -21.24
N LEU A 173 5.69 17.01 -21.77
CA LEU A 173 6.87 16.55 -21.06
C LEU A 173 8.11 17.36 -21.47
N PRO A 174 8.21 18.65 -21.11
CA PRO A 174 9.36 19.49 -21.48
C PRO A 174 10.61 19.08 -20.70
N PHE A 175 11.76 18.96 -21.39
CA PHE A 175 13.05 18.76 -20.74
C PHE A 175 13.49 20.05 -20.07
N ARG A 176 13.36 20.09 -18.75
CA ARG A 176 13.83 21.19 -17.92
C ARG A 176 14.18 20.66 -16.54
N ASP A 177 15.17 21.29 -15.89
CA ASP A 177 15.57 20.94 -14.55
C ASP A 177 14.56 21.49 -13.53
N VAL A 178 13.98 20.60 -12.72
CA VAL A 178 12.97 20.93 -11.71
C VAL A 178 13.32 20.23 -10.41
N TRP A 179 14.14 20.87 -9.58
CA TRP A 179 14.65 20.32 -8.31
C TRP A 179 13.91 20.83 -7.06
N GLN A 180 12.90 21.65 -7.23
CA GLN A 180 12.11 22.19 -6.11
C GLN A 180 10.81 21.40 -5.98
N TYR A 181 10.56 20.84 -4.80
CA TYR A 181 9.39 20.02 -4.46
C TYR A 181 8.05 20.56 -5.00
N ASN A 182 7.72 21.83 -4.69
CA ASN A 182 6.48 22.42 -5.17
C ASN A 182 6.41 22.60 -6.70
N LYS A 183 7.56 22.77 -7.35
CA LYS A 183 7.63 22.87 -8.81
C LYS A 183 7.55 21.51 -9.48
N ALA A 184 8.12 20.47 -8.85
CA ALA A 184 8.00 19.10 -9.32
C ALA A 184 6.54 18.64 -9.29
N ARG A 185 5.81 18.91 -8.20
CA ARG A 185 4.37 18.63 -8.11
C ARG A 185 3.58 19.30 -9.25
N ALA A 186 3.81 20.60 -9.47
CA ALA A 186 3.13 21.34 -10.54
C ALA A 186 3.51 20.82 -11.93
N TYR A 187 4.75 20.38 -12.12
CA TYR A 187 5.22 19.78 -13.36
C TYR A 187 4.46 18.49 -13.69
N PHE A 188 4.41 17.54 -12.74
CA PHE A 188 3.71 16.27 -12.95
C PHE A 188 2.21 16.45 -13.12
N GLN A 189 1.59 17.36 -12.38
CA GLN A 189 0.17 17.67 -12.54
C GLN A 189 -0.14 18.23 -13.94
N GLN A 190 0.65 19.18 -14.45
CA GLN A 190 0.49 19.71 -15.81
C GLN A 190 0.78 18.67 -16.89
N ALA A 191 1.77 17.79 -16.64
CA ALA A 191 2.07 16.70 -17.56
C ALA A 191 0.91 15.70 -17.63
N GLN A 192 0.32 15.34 -16.48
CA GLN A 192 -0.84 14.47 -16.37
C GLN A 192 -2.03 15.02 -17.18
N GLU A 193 -2.41 16.27 -16.96
CA GLU A 193 -3.53 16.90 -17.67
C GLU A 193 -3.35 16.85 -19.20
N LYS A 194 -2.16 17.19 -19.68
CA LYS A 194 -1.89 17.21 -21.13
C LYS A 194 -1.73 15.83 -21.75
N LEU A 195 -1.10 14.90 -21.05
CA LEU A 195 -0.90 13.55 -21.59
C LEU A 195 -2.19 12.74 -21.57
N SER A 196 -3.09 12.94 -20.61
CA SER A 196 -4.39 12.26 -20.60
C SER A 196 -5.18 12.51 -21.88
N LEU A 197 -5.11 13.74 -22.43
CA LEU A 197 -5.75 14.06 -23.71
C LEU A 197 -5.13 13.28 -24.88
N ILE A 198 -3.79 13.16 -24.90
CA ILE A 198 -3.07 12.45 -25.99
C ILE A 198 -3.33 10.94 -25.86
N ILE A 199 -3.26 10.39 -24.66
CA ILE A 199 -3.55 8.99 -24.35
C ILE A 199 -4.97 8.62 -24.80
N GLY A 200 -5.94 9.47 -24.53
CA GLY A 200 -7.32 9.29 -24.97
C GLY A 200 -7.49 9.22 -26.50
N LEU A 201 -6.57 9.82 -27.26
CA LEU A 201 -6.58 9.76 -28.73
C LEU A 201 -5.99 8.47 -29.30
N LEU A 202 -5.18 7.71 -28.54
CA LEU A 202 -4.53 6.50 -29.05
C LEU A 202 -5.52 5.44 -29.53
N GLN A 203 -6.71 5.39 -28.93
CA GLN A 203 -7.76 4.43 -29.33
C GLN A 203 -8.26 4.64 -30.76
N TYR A 204 -8.14 5.84 -31.32
CA TYR A 204 -8.58 6.18 -32.66
C TYR A 204 -7.49 5.99 -33.72
N LEU A 205 -6.24 5.79 -33.32
CA LEU A 205 -5.13 5.49 -34.22
C LEU A 205 -5.13 4.00 -34.63
N PRO A 206 -4.63 3.66 -35.83
CA PRO A 206 -4.28 2.29 -36.16
C PRO A 206 -3.29 1.71 -35.10
N ALA A 207 -3.36 0.41 -34.85
CA ALA A 207 -2.64 -0.25 -33.75
C ALA A 207 -1.13 0.05 -33.76
N GLU A 208 -0.47 -0.06 -34.92
CA GLU A 208 0.96 0.21 -35.07
C GLU A 208 1.32 1.67 -34.76
N GLN A 209 0.45 2.61 -35.16
CA GLN A 209 0.66 4.03 -34.88
C GLN A 209 0.40 4.38 -33.44
N ALA A 210 -0.65 3.80 -32.85
CA ALA A 210 -0.95 3.95 -31.42
C ALA A 210 0.23 3.47 -30.57
N HIS A 211 0.78 2.30 -30.90
CA HIS A 211 1.93 1.75 -30.21
C HIS A 211 3.18 2.64 -30.35
N ALA A 212 3.48 3.12 -31.56
CA ALA A 212 4.62 4.00 -31.79
C ALA A 212 4.52 5.32 -30.99
N VAL A 213 3.31 5.88 -30.84
CA VAL A 213 3.06 7.08 -30.04
C VAL A 213 3.16 6.78 -28.55
N ALA A 214 2.57 5.68 -28.06
CA ALA A 214 2.67 5.27 -26.66
C ALA A 214 4.12 5.01 -26.25
N TYR A 215 4.89 4.34 -27.12
CA TYR A 215 6.32 4.12 -26.89
C TYR A 215 7.13 5.43 -26.86
N GLN A 216 6.77 6.41 -27.69
CA GLN A 216 7.39 7.74 -27.67
C GLN A 216 7.08 8.49 -26.36
N ILE A 217 5.87 8.36 -25.80
CA ILE A 217 5.52 8.90 -24.50
C ILE A 217 6.41 8.27 -23.43
N LEU A 218 6.50 6.95 -23.41
CA LEU A 218 7.31 6.21 -22.45
C LEU A 218 8.77 6.62 -22.50
N LYS A 219 9.40 6.64 -23.69
CA LYS A 219 10.80 7.06 -23.85
C LYS A 219 11.05 8.50 -23.42
N ARG A 220 10.10 9.38 -23.62
CA ARG A 220 10.27 10.76 -23.21
C ARG A 220 10.08 10.94 -21.71
N TYR A 221 9.15 10.18 -21.15
CA TYR A 221 8.92 10.15 -19.70
C TYR A 221 10.16 9.66 -18.96
N ASP A 222 10.77 8.58 -19.38
CA ASP A 222 12.03 8.05 -18.85
C ASP A 222 13.12 9.14 -18.75
N LYS A 223 13.37 9.88 -19.83
CA LYS A 223 14.39 10.95 -19.86
C LYS A 223 14.14 12.13 -18.90
N ILE A 224 12.93 12.25 -18.37
CA ILE A 224 12.58 13.33 -17.44
C ILE A 224 13.11 13.04 -16.04
N PHE A 225 13.23 11.77 -15.66
CA PHE A 225 13.72 11.40 -14.32
C PHE A 225 15.11 11.94 -14.00
N GLU A 226 15.95 12.07 -15.00
CA GLU A 226 17.27 12.67 -14.81
C GLU A 226 17.22 14.16 -14.45
N ARG A 227 16.04 14.80 -14.54
CA ARG A 227 15.90 16.27 -14.47
C ARG A 227 14.82 16.78 -13.51
N VAL A 228 13.96 15.91 -13.03
CA VAL A 228 12.85 16.31 -12.15
C VAL A 228 12.93 15.55 -10.85
N ASP A 229 13.06 16.28 -9.73
CA ASP A 229 13.02 15.69 -8.40
C ASP A 229 11.62 15.15 -8.07
N ASP A 230 11.53 13.86 -7.79
CA ASP A 230 10.29 13.18 -7.40
C ASP A 230 10.36 12.62 -5.96
N SER A 231 11.10 13.25 -5.08
CA SER A 231 11.15 12.85 -3.66
C SER A 231 9.75 12.86 -2.98
N GLY A 232 8.76 13.47 -3.62
CA GLY A 232 7.37 13.51 -3.17
C GLY A 232 6.43 12.47 -3.78
N GLY A 233 6.90 11.59 -4.67
CA GLY A 233 6.07 10.57 -5.30
C GLY A 233 4.95 11.10 -6.23
N PHE A 234 5.12 12.30 -6.79
CA PHE A 234 4.10 12.94 -7.64
C PHE A 234 3.93 12.29 -9.01
N ARG A 235 4.87 11.41 -9.37
CA ARG A 235 4.94 10.75 -10.67
C ARG A 235 3.95 9.59 -10.82
N PHE A 236 3.59 8.90 -9.74
CA PHE A 236 2.96 7.58 -9.80
C PHE A 236 1.64 7.54 -10.58
N GLU A 237 0.81 8.58 -10.49
CA GLU A 237 -0.44 8.64 -11.25
C GLU A 237 -0.17 8.76 -12.75
N LEU A 238 0.74 9.65 -13.16
CA LEU A 238 1.16 9.81 -14.54
C LEU A 238 1.81 8.54 -15.11
N GLU A 239 2.68 7.92 -14.33
CA GLU A 239 3.36 6.66 -14.68
C GLU A 239 2.35 5.54 -14.93
N HIS A 240 1.37 5.40 -14.03
CA HIS A 240 0.30 4.43 -14.19
C HIS A 240 -0.43 4.60 -15.54
N ASP A 241 -0.83 5.82 -15.88
CA ASP A 241 -1.55 6.10 -17.14
C ASP A 241 -0.69 5.83 -18.38
N ILE A 242 0.60 6.18 -18.33
CA ILE A 242 1.54 5.93 -19.43
C ILE A 242 1.72 4.42 -19.65
N LEU A 243 1.91 3.65 -18.58
CA LEU A 243 2.10 2.21 -18.65
C LEU A 243 0.81 1.50 -19.10
N ALA A 244 -0.35 1.93 -18.64
CA ALA A 244 -1.65 1.39 -19.08
C ALA A 244 -1.90 1.67 -20.58
N ALA A 245 -1.56 2.88 -21.04
CA ALA A 245 -1.69 3.24 -22.46
C ALA A 245 -0.73 2.43 -23.35
N PHE A 246 0.50 2.23 -22.89
CA PHE A 246 1.47 1.39 -23.57
C PHE A 246 0.99 -0.08 -23.63
N ALA A 247 0.53 -0.63 -22.52
CA ALA A 247 -0.04 -1.97 -22.41
C ALA A 247 -1.17 -2.19 -23.42
N THR A 248 -2.15 -1.30 -23.39
CA THR A 248 -3.29 -1.33 -24.31
C THR A 248 -2.85 -1.28 -25.78
N SER A 249 -1.82 -0.48 -26.08
CA SER A 249 -1.31 -0.37 -27.44
C SER A 249 -0.68 -1.68 -27.96
N VAL A 250 0.08 -2.40 -27.11
CA VAL A 250 0.66 -3.71 -27.48
C VAL A 250 -0.42 -4.77 -27.66
N GLN A 251 -1.46 -4.79 -26.83
CA GLN A 251 -2.58 -5.73 -26.98
C GLN A 251 -3.27 -5.59 -28.34
N ARG A 252 -3.41 -4.35 -28.84
CA ARG A 252 -4.05 -4.04 -30.12
C ARG A 252 -3.23 -4.43 -31.36
N LEU A 253 -1.92 -4.69 -31.22
CA LEU A 253 -1.08 -5.11 -32.34
C LEU A 253 -1.56 -6.45 -32.93
N THR A 254 -1.45 -6.59 -34.22
CA THR A 254 -1.84 -7.82 -34.92
C THR A 254 -0.78 -8.91 -34.89
N TRP A 255 0.25 -8.72 -34.09
CA TRP A 255 1.34 -9.69 -33.86
C TRP A 255 0.82 -10.97 -33.21
N SER A 256 1.48 -12.09 -33.51
CA SER A 256 1.19 -13.33 -32.77
C SER A 256 1.53 -13.18 -31.29
N VAL A 257 0.88 -13.97 -30.46
CA VAL A 257 1.10 -13.97 -29.00
C VAL A 257 2.59 -14.16 -28.66
N SER A 258 3.26 -15.09 -29.36
CA SER A 258 4.70 -15.33 -29.16
C SER A 258 5.56 -14.11 -29.51
N VAL A 259 5.24 -13.36 -30.57
CA VAL A 259 5.96 -12.13 -30.94
C VAL A 259 5.73 -11.04 -29.90
N LYS A 260 4.50 -10.88 -29.39
CA LYS A 260 4.20 -9.95 -28.31
C LYS A 260 4.96 -10.30 -27.02
N ALA A 261 4.99 -11.58 -26.65
CA ALA A 261 5.71 -12.07 -25.47
C ALA A 261 7.22 -11.78 -25.59
N ASN A 262 7.84 -12.09 -26.72
CA ASN A 262 9.24 -11.77 -26.99
C ASN A 262 9.53 -10.27 -26.95
N TYR A 263 8.63 -9.46 -27.48
CA TYR A 263 8.77 -8.02 -27.42
C TYR A 263 8.75 -7.51 -25.97
N LEU A 264 7.84 -8.02 -25.14
CA LEU A 264 7.78 -7.67 -23.73
C LEU A 264 9.04 -8.10 -22.97
N LEU A 265 9.59 -9.28 -23.28
CA LEU A 265 10.88 -9.73 -22.73
C LEU A 265 12.03 -8.81 -23.11
N SER A 266 12.01 -8.23 -24.33
CA SER A 266 13.04 -7.28 -24.74
C SER A 266 13.05 -5.99 -23.90
N LEU A 267 11.96 -5.68 -23.19
CA LEU A 267 11.88 -4.51 -22.32
C LEU A 267 12.68 -4.65 -21.01
N TYR A 268 13.21 -5.86 -20.70
CA TYR A 268 14.23 -6.02 -19.67
C TYR A 268 15.65 -5.64 -20.15
N SER A 269 15.84 -5.42 -21.46
CA SER A 269 17.15 -5.14 -22.02
C SER A 269 17.61 -3.70 -21.69
N PRO A 270 18.87 -3.50 -21.31
CA PRO A 270 19.41 -2.16 -21.03
C PRO A 270 19.45 -1.23 -22.24
N ASP A 271 19.25 -1.74 -23.48
CA ASP A 271 19.23 -0.92 -24.70
C ASP A 271 18.06 0.08 -24.78
N LEU A 272 17.11 0.03 -23.83
CA LEU A 272 16.00 0.96 -23.77
C LEU A 272 16.27 2.25 -22.99
N ASP A 273 17.43 2.42 -22.37
CA ASP A 273 17.76 3.53 -21.47
C ASP A 273 16.75 3.71 -20.29
N VAL A 274 15.89 2.71 -20.04
CA VAL A 274 14.78 2.78 -19.07
C VAL A 274 15.24 2.10 -17.79
N MET A 275 16.29 2.62 -17.17
CA MET A 275 16.86 2.02 -15.96
C MET A 275 15.90 2.01 -14.76
N GLU A 276 14.94 2.93 -14.69
CA GLU A 276 13.98 3.02 -13.57
C GLU A 276 12.70 2.19 -13.77
N PHE A 277 12.51 1.61 -14.95
CA PHE A 277 11.33 0.82 -15.28
C PHE A 277 11.64 -0.68 -15.45
N THR A 278 12.53 -1.21 -14.65
CA THR A 278 12.85 -2.66 -14.67
C THR A 278 11.66 -3.55 -14.37
N ASP A 279 10.61 -2.99 -13.78
CA ASP A 279 9.33 -3.62 -13.48
C ASP A 279 8.24 -3.41 -14.55
N ILE A 280 8.56 -2.76 -15.71
CA ILE A 280 7.59 -2.55 -16.79
C ILE A 280 6.94 -3.87 -17.22
N PRO A 281 7.70 -4.95 -17.51
CA PRO A 281 7.07 -6.19 -17.94
C PRO A 281 6.08 -6.74 -16.91
N GLN A 282 6.38 -6.70 -15.61
CA GLN A 282 5.49 -7.15 -14.55
C GLN A 282 4.19 -6.34 -14.48
N ARG A 283 4.31 -5.01 -14.40
CA ARG A 283 3.14 -4.12 -14.33
C ARG A 283 2.26 -4.28 -15.57
N PHE A 284 2.89 -4.51 -16.71
CA PHE A 284 2.22 -4.69 -17.99
C PHE A 284 1.49 -6.04 -18.04
N ILE A 285 2.17 -7.13 -17.72
CA ILE A 285 1.65 -8.50 -17.79
C ILE A 285 0.46 -8.69 -16.85
N ALA A 286 0.43 -8.01 -15.70
CA ALA A 286 -0.69 -8.08 -14.77
C ALA A 286 -2.03 -7.64 -15.39
N SER A 287 -2.00 -6.75 -16.39
CA SER A 287 -3.19 -6.21 -17.09
C SER A 287 -3.51 -6.89 -18.42
N THR A 288 -2.74 -7.91 -18.87
CA THR A 288 -2.96 -8.62 -20.13
C THR A 288 -3.93 -9.81 -19.96
N ASP A 289 -4.38 -10.36 -21.11
CA ASP A 289 -5.13 -11.61 -21.13
C ASP A 289 -4.25 -12.82 -20.70
N ASP A 290 -4.89 -13.91 -20.31
CA ASP A 290 -4.22 -15.10 -19.78
C ASP A 290 -3.35 -15.80 -20.85
N GLU A 291 -3.69 -15.71 -22.13
CA GLU A 291 -2.93 -16.33 -23.22
C GLU A 291 -1.56 -15.65 -23.40
N LEU A 292 -1.54 -14.33 -23.45
CA LEU A 292 -0.29 -13.57 -23.55
C LEU A 292 0.54 -13.69 -22.28
N ARG A 293 -0.10 -13.68 -21.12
CA ARG A 293 0.55 -13.89 -19.84
C ARG A 293 1.24 -15.24 -19.74
N GLY A 294 0.54 -16.31 -20.12
CA GLY A 294 1.11 -17.67 -20.16
C GLY A 294 2.29 -17.79 -21.12
N ALA A 295 2.17 -17.23 -22.32
CA ALA A 295 3.26 -17.22 -23.31
C ALA A 295 4.47 -16.44 -22.83
N PHE A 296 4.27 -15.29 -22.18
CA PHE A 296 5.34 -14.46 -21.63
C PHE A 296 6.14 -15.21 -20.55
N TYR A 297 5.46 -15.78 -19.55
CA TYR A 297 6.16 -16.51 -18.47
C TYR A 297 6.82 -17.80 -18.97
N THR A 298 6.24 -18.48 -19.96
CA THR A 298 6.90 -19.64 -20.60
C THR A 298 8.21 -19.25 -21.26
N GLN A 299 8.26 -18.11 -21.95
CA GLN A 299 9.49 -17.61 -22.56
C GLN A 299 10.47 -17.04 -21.53
N LEU A 300 9.98 -16.37 -20.50
CA LEU A 300 10.79 -15.87 -19.40
C LEU A 300 11.51 -17.03 -18.69
N GLU A 301 10.82 -18.15 -18.44
CA GLU A 301 11.41 -19.36 -17.87
C GLU A 301 12.54 -19.90 -18.77
N GLN A 302 12.33 -19.96 -20.08
CA GLN A 302 13.35 -20.39 -21.03
C GLN A 302 14.57 -19.46 -21.05
N ASP A 303 14.36 -18.15 -21.04
CA ASP A 303 15.40 -17.14 -20.97
C ASP A 303 16.24 -17.26 -19.68
N VAL A 304 15.60 -17.48 -18.55
CA VAL A 304 16.26 -17.66 -17.25
C VAL A 304 17.09 -18.94 -17.25
N ILE A 305 16.55 -20.06 -17.73
CA ILE A 305 17.26 -21.34 -17.82
C ILE A 305 18.51 -21.18 -18.70
N LEU A 306 18.40 -20.56 -19.86
CA LEU A 306 19.53 -20.34 -20.76
C LEU A 306 20.61 -19.46 -20.10
N ALA A 307 20.21 -18.37 -19.46
CA ALA A 307 21.12 -17.47 -18.78
C ALA A 307 21.86 -18.13 -17.60
N THR A 308 21.19 -19.01 -16.85
CA THR A 308 21.80 -19.74 -15.72
C THR A 308 22.77 -20.84 -16.17
N VAL A 309 22.55 -21.45 -17.32
CA VAL A 309 23.49 -22.42 -17.92
C VAL A 309 24.77 -21.73 -18.39
N GLU A 310 24.68 -20.52 -18.92
CA GLU A 310 25.85 -19.75 -19.41
C GLU A 310 26.70 -19.17 -18.27
N THR A 311 26.08 -18.89 -17.10
CA THR A 311 26.78 -18.37 -15.91
C THR A 311 27.04 -19.50 -14.92
N SER A 312 28.16 -20.18 -15.06
CA SER A 312 28.59 -21.22 -14.11
C SER A 312 29.02 -20.63 -12.76
N GLY A 313 28.06 -20.20 -11.92
CA GLY A 313 28.29 -19.78 -10.53
C GLY A 313 27.52 -18.52 -10.12
N HIS A 314 27.21 -18.41 -8.81
CA HIS A 314 26.48 -17.30 -8.19
C HIS A 314 27.10 -15.91 -8.42
N ASP A 315 28.42 -15.82 -8.63
CA ASP A 315 29.15 -14.55 -8.68
C ASP A 315 28.99 -13.78 -10.01
N ASN A 316 28.27 -14.32 -10.99
CA ASN A 316 28.19 -13.75 -12.34
C ASN A 316 26.77 -13.51 -12.88
N ILE A 317 25.74 -13.60 -12.04
CA ILE A 317 24.36 -13.28 -12.46
C ILE A 317 24.27 -11.77 -12.65
N ASN A 318 24.04 -11.33 -13.89
CA ASN A 318 23.90 -9.91 -14.15
C ASN A 318 22.56 -9.37 -13.62
N PHE A 319 22.48 -8.06 -13.42
CA PHE A 319 21.32 -7.39 -12.83
C PHE A 319 20.00 -7.69 -13.57
N THR A 320 20.01 -7.68 -14.90
CA THR A 320 18.82 -7.96 -15.71
C THR A 320 18.32 -9.40 -15.52
N VAL A 321 19.22 -10.37 -15.44
CA VAL A 321 18.87 -11.78 -15.18
C VAL A 321 18.30 -11.93 -13.78
N SER A 322 18.86 -11.26 -12.77
CA SER A 322 18.33 -11.32 -11.40
C SER A 322 16.91 -10.76 -11.29
N ILE A 323 16.59 -9.69 -12.04
CA ILE A 323 15.21 -9.17 -12.10
C ILE A 323 14.28 -10.18 -12.76
N LYS A 324 14.64 -10.73 -13.92
CA LYS A 324 13.87 -11.77 -14.61
C LYS A 324 13.58 -12.97 -13.70
N MET A 325 14.56 -13.40 -12.92
CA MET A 325 14.41 -14.49 -11.96
C MET A 325 13.45 -14.13 -10.83
N ARG A 326 13.53 -12.92 -10.27
CA ARG A 326 12.58 -12.46 -9.24
C ARG A 326 11.15 -12.42 -9.78
N ASP A 327 10.94 -11.88 -10.97
CA ASP A 327 9.63 -11.82 -11.62
C ASP A 327 9.04 -13.22 -11.86
N LEU A 328 9.89 -14.17 -12.25
CA LEU A 328 9.48 -15.56 -12.44
C LEU A 328 9.11 -16.22 -11.10
N CYS A 329 9.86 -15.95 -10.03
CA CYS A 329 9.56 -16.44 -8.69
C CYS A 329 8.22 -15.91 -8.18
N ASP A 330 7.96 -14.62 -8.34
CA ASP A 330 6.70 -13.98 -7.96
C ASP A 330 5.51 -14.59 -8.71
N TYR A 331 5.68 -14.87 -10.01
CA TYR A 331 4.68 -15.56 -10.80
C TYR A 331 4.38 -16.97 -10.28
N TYR A 332 5.40 -17.79 -10.00
CA TYR A 332 5.21 -19.12 -9.45
C TYR A 332 4.57 -19.08 -8.07
N ALA A 333 5.00 -18.16 -7.21
CA ALA A 333 4.41 -17.98 -5.88
C ALA A 333 2.93 -17.58 -5.96
N ALA A 334 2.56 -16.70 -6.91
CA ALA A 334 1.17 -16.32 -7.16
C ALA A 334 0.30 -17.50 -7.67
N GLN A 335 0.91 -18.48 -8.36
CA GLN A 335 0.26 -19.72 -8.77
C GLN A 335 0.30 -20.80 -7.68
N SER A 336 0.83 -20.49 -6.50
CA SER A 336 1.07 -21.45 -5.41
C SER A 336 2.05 -22.58 -5.78
N ASP A 337 2.83 -22.43 -6.84
CA ASP A 337 3.93 -23.33 -7.22
C ASP A 337 5.22 -22.94 -6.48
N TYR A 338 5.17 -23.07 -5.16
CA TYR A 338 6.27 -22.66 -4.29
C TYR A 338 7.54 -23.49 -4.54
N SER A 339 7.43 -24.72 -5.01
CA SER A 339 8.58 -25.57 -5.31
C SER A 339 9.44 -24.95 -6.42
N LYS A 340 8.83 -24.52 -7.51
CA LYS A 340 9.55 -23.82 -8.59
C LYS A 340 10.07 -22.45 -8.16
N ALA A 341 9.28 -21.69 -7.38
CA ALA A 341 9.73 -20.41 -6.84
C ALA A 341 11.00 -20.57 -6.00
N ILE A 342 11.04 -21.58 -5.13
CA ILE A 342 12.20 -21.93 -4.30
C ILE A 342 13.40 -22.32 -5.17
N GLU A 343 13.21 -23.20 -6.16
CA GLU A 343 14.27 -23.66 -7.06
C GLU A 343 14.97 -22.46 -7.76
N VAL A 344 14.19 -21.57 -8.33
CA VAL A 344 14.73 -20.40 -9.04
C VAL A 344 15.35 -19.40 -8.07
N PHE A 345 14.70 -19.08 -6.95
CA PHE A 345 15.18 -18.05 -6.03
C PHE A 345 16.42 -18.46 -5.24
N THR A 346 16.60 -19.76 -5.00
CA THR A 346 17.81 -20.29 -4.35
C THR A 346 19.08 -19.92 -5.11
N LEU A 347 19.01 -19.74 -6.42
CA LEU A 347 20.12 -19.29 -7.24
C LEU A 347 20.49 -17.83 -7.03
N LEU A 348 19.59 -17.03 -6.45
CA LEU A 348 19.78 -15.59 -6.16
C LEU A 348 20.08 -15.33 -4.69
N ALA A 349 19.66 -16.22 -3.81
CA ALA A 349 19.69 -15.99 -2.37
C ALA A 349 21.14 -15.93 -1.86
N CYS A 350 21.51 -14.79 -1.28
CA CYS A 350 22.83 -14.56 -0.72
C CYS A 350 22.78 -13.79 0.63
N HIS A 351 21.63 -13.22 0.99
CA HIS A 351 21.45 -12.45 2.21
C HIS A 351 20.38 -13.10 3.10
N ALA A 352 20.37 -12.75 4.39
CA ALA A 352 19.45 -13.32 5.36
C ALA A 352 17.98 -13.11 4.98
N ASP A 353 17.61 -11.95 4.45
CA ASP A 353 16.26 -11.64 3.98
C ASP A 353 15.83 -12.49 2.77
N ASP A 354 16.76 -12.84 1.88
CA ASP A 354 16.47 -13.78 0.78
C ASP A 354 16.13 -15.16 1.33
N PHE A 355 16.93 -15.68 2.27
CA PHE A 355 16.66 -16.98 2.89
C PHE A 355 15.36 -16.98 3.69
N LEU A 356 15.01 -15.89 4.38
CA LEU A 356 13.72 -15.77 5.05
C LEU A 356 12.54 -15.79 4.07
N GLN A 357 12.71 -15.27 2.86
CA GLN A 357 11.69 -15.38 1.81
C GLN A 357 11.52 -16.84 1.37
N LEU A 358 12.62 -17.59 1.20
CA LEU A 358 12.58 -19.02 0.90
C LEU A 358 11.91 -19.83 2.01
N VAL A 359 12.15 -19.48 3.28
CA VAL A 359 11.44 -20.10 4.43
C VAL A 359 9.93 -19.87 4.32
N LYS A 360 9.47 -18.66 4.01
CA LYS A 360 8.03 -18.37 3.86
C LYS A 360 7.38 -19.21 2.78
N TRP A 361 8.04 -19.41 1.64
CA TRP A 361 7.55 -20.26 0.57
C TRP A 361 7.58 -21.75 0.94
N ALA A 362 8.62 -22.21 1.64
CA ALA A 362 8.69 -23.59 2.13
C ALA A 362 7.58 -23.89 3.16
N ILE A 363 7.27 -22.92 4.05
CA ILE A 363 6.12 -23.01 4.97
C ILE A 363 4.79 -23.11 4.18
N ALA A 364 4.62 -22.27 3.17
CA ALA A 364 3.43 -22.27 2.32
C ALA A 364 3.29 -23.60 1.53
N ALA A 365 4.41 -24.19 1.10
CA ALA A 365 4.50 -25.51 0.50
C ALA A 365 4.33 -26.67 1.52
N LYS A 366 4.33 -26.35 2.81
CA LYS A 366 4.33 -27.33 3.93
C LYS A 366 5.57 -28.24 3.96
N ASP A 367 6.69 -27.77 3.41
CA ASP A 367 7.98 -28.49 3.43
C ASP A 367 8.83 -28.02 4.63
N VAL A 368 8.64 -28.72 5.74
CA VAL A 368 9.33 -28.44 7.01
C VAL A 368 10.85 -28.61 6.86
N THR A 369 11.31 -29.59 6.08
CA THR A 369 12.75 -29.89 5.92
C THR A 369 13.46 -28.75 5.22
N VAL A 370 12.90 -28.29 4.11
CA VAL A 370 13.44 -27.15 3.34
C VAL A 370 13.36 -25.86 4.15
N ALA A 371 12.27 -25.65 4.90
CA ALA A 371 12.13 -24.48 5.76
C ALA A 371 13.24 -24.41 6.84
N LEU A 372 13.52 -25.52 7.53
CA LEU A 372 14.59 -25.59 8.53
C LEU A 372 15.99 -25.37 7.94
N GLN A 373 16.24 -25.89 6.73
CA GLN A 373 17.50 -25.66 6.02
C GLN A 373 17.72 -24.17 5.76
N PHE A 374 16.73 -23.47 5.20
CA PHE A 374 16.84 -22.03 4.92
C PHE A 374 16.84 -21.15 6.18
N LEU A 375 16.16 -21.56 7.25
CA LEU A 375 16.28 -20.87 8.56
C LEU A 375 17.72 -20.91 9.08
N THR A 376 18.39 -22.04 8.91
CA THR A 376 19.81 -22.17 9.29
C THR A 376 20.67 -21.21 8.49
N GLN A 377 20.49 -21.17 7.17
CA GLN A 377 21.24 -20.26 6.28
C GLN A 377 20.94 -18.79 6.58
N ALA A 378 19.68 -18.44 6.87
CA ALA A 378 19.31 -17.08 7.27
C ALA A 378 20.07 -16.63 8.54
N ARG A 379 20.18 -17.51 9.54
CA ARG A 379 20.93 -17.22 10.79
C ARG A 379 22.42 -17.10 10.56
N GLU A 380 23.01 -17.95 9.74
CA GLU A 380 24.43 -17.93 9.40
C GLU A 380 24.83 -16.66 8.64
N THR A 381 23.93 -16.14 7.82
CA THR A 381 24.16 -14.91 7.03
C THR A 381 23.79 -13.63 7.78
N ASP A 382 22.98 -13.69 8.85
CA ASP A 382 22.61 -12.54 9.69
C ASP A 382 23.69 -12.19 10.73
N THR A 383 24.85 -11.75 10.25
CA THR A 383 26.03 -11.43 11.11
C THR A 383 25.75 -10.31 12.13
N TYR A 384 24.74 -9.50 11.94
CA TYR A 384 24.38 -8.38 12.83
C TYR A 384 23.12 -8.65 13.67
N HIS A 385 22.58 -9.86 13.62
CA HIS A 385 21.35 -10.27 14.33
C HIS A 385 20.14 -9.37 14.06
N LYS A 386 20.10 -8.77 12.89
CA LYS A 386 19.04 -7.86 12.45
C LYS A 386 17.69 -8.57 12.29
N PHE A 387 17.72 -9.85 11.89
CA PHE A 387 16.54 -10.64 11.56
C PHE A 387 16.20 -11.69 12.63
N THR A 388 16.75 -11.59 13.83
CA THR A 388 16.51 -12.57 14.91
C THR A 388 15.02 -12.75 15.20
N LYS A 389 14.25 -11.67 15.26
CA LYS A 389 12.79 -11.70 15.47
C LYS A 389 12.06 -12.47 14.38
N GLU A 390 12.35 -12.18 13.13
CA GLU A 390 11.74 -12.84 11.97
C GLU A 390 12.10 -14.33 11.94
N CYS A 391 13.34 -14.68 12.25
CA CYS A 391 13.77 -16.08 12.35
C CYS A 391 12.98 -16.84 13.42
N LEU A 392 12.82 -16.27 14.62
CA LEU A 392 12.04 -16.88 15.70
C LEU A 392 10.56 -17.06 15.33
N ALA A 393 9.95 -16.04 14.70
CA ALA A 393 8.56 -16.09 14.28
C ALA A 393 8.31 -17.16 13.22
N LEU A 394 9.20 -17.28 12.22
CA LEU A 394 9.11 -18.33 11.19
C LEU A 394 9.40 -19.70 11.75
N GLU A 395 10.34 -19.83 12.70
CA GLU A 395 10.61 -21.10 13.37
C GLU A 395 9.39 -21.60 14.17
N ALA A 396 8.66 -20.69 14.83
CA ALA A 396 7.40 -21.03 15.49
C ALA A 396 6.35 -21.58 14.49
N GLU A 397 6.25 -20.99 13.29
CA GLU A 397 5.39 -21.51 12.23
C GLU A 397 5.84 -22.91 11.75
N VAL A 398 7.14 -23.13 11.60
CA VAL A 398 7.71 -24.43 11.21
C VAL A 398 7.46 -25.48 12.29
N ALA A 399 7.65 -25.15 13.57
CA ALA A 399 7.36 -26.05 14.69
C ALA A 399 5.88 -26.47 14.70
N ARG A 400 4.97 -25.52 14.44
CA ARG A 400 3.54 -25.80 14.31
C ARG A 400 3.23 -26.77 13.16
N LEU A 401 3.85 -26.56 12.00
CA LEU A 401 3.69 -27.46 10.84
C LEU A 401 4.26 -28.85 11.11
N HIS A 402 5.33 -28.93 11.89
CA HIS A 402 5.94 -30.20 12.30
C HIS A 402 5.09 -30.98 13.32
N GLY A 403 4.04 -30.35 13.89
CA GLY A 403 3.18 -30.94 14.90
C GLY A 403 3.70 -30.80 16.33
N ASP A 404 4.57 -29.82 16.56
CA ASP A 404 5.06 -29.44 17.90
C ASP A 404 4.50 -28.06 18.32
N PRO A 405 3.24 -28.01 18.78
CA PRO A 405 2.61 -26.76 19.15
C PRO A 405 3.19 -26.13 20.42
N GLU A 406 3.80 -26.92 21.32
CA GLU A 406 4.41 -26.39 22.53
C GLU A 406 5.71 -25.64 22.19
N ALA A 407 6.55 -26.21 21.34
CA ALA A 407 7.72 -25.50 20.83
C ALA A 407 7.33 -24.21 20.08
N ALA A 408 6.25 -24.25 19.30
CA ALA A 408 5.75 -23.05 18.60
C ALA A 408 5.34 -21.92 19.57
N ILE A 409 4.69 -22.24 20.69
CA ILE A 409 4.33 -21.27 21.73
C ILE A 409 5.59 -20.69 22.40
N GLU A 410 6.56 -21.54 22.74
CA GLU A 410 7.81 -21.08 23.37
C GLU A 410 8.63 -20.18 22.44
N LEU A 411 8.72 -20.48 21.14
CA LEU A 411 9.38 -19.64 20.14
C LEU A 411 8.65 -18.29 19.95
N GLN A 412 7.33 -18.30 19.97
CA GLN A 412 6.56 -17.05 19.91
C GLN A 412 6.75 -16.22 21.19
N TRP A 413 6.90 -16.86 22.34
CA TRP A 413 7.29 -16.20 23.57
C TRP A 413 8.69 -15.56 23.45
N GLN A 414 9.67 -16.27 22.90
CA GLN A 414 11.00 -15.71 22.63
C GLN A 414 10.94 -14.54 21.66
N THR A 415 10.09 -14.60 20.63
CA THR A 415 9.84 -13.47 19.72
C THR A 415 9.36 -12.24 20.50
N TYR A 416 8.37 -12.41 21.37
CA TYR A 416 7.87 -11.33 22.22
C TYR A 416 8.93 -10.78 23.16
N THR A 417 9.67 -11.63 23.86
CA THR A 417 10.71 -11.19 24.81
C THR A 417 11.88 -10.47 24.14
N HIS A 418 12.13 -10.78 22.86
CA HIS A 418 13.12 -10.08 22.05
C HIS A 418 12.63 -8.70 21.58
N SER A 419 11.37 -8.57 21.19
CA SER A 419 10.82 -7.34 20.61
C SER A 419 10.18 -6.41 21.65
N LEU A 420 9.57 -6.97 22.69
CA LEU A 420 8.76 -6.31 23.70
C LEU A 420 7.54 -5.56 23.13
N VAL A 421 7.11 -5.87 21.91
CA VAL A 421 6.01 -5.19 21.21
C VAL A 421 4.69 -5.88 21.53
N LEU A 422 3.64 -5.09 21.81
CA LEU A 422 2.31 -5.60 22.14
C LEU A 422 1.72 -6.53 21.07
N ASP A 423 1.97 -6.25 19.79
CA ASP A 423 1.47 -7.10 18.69
C ASP A 423 2.06 -8.51 18.75
N ASP A 424 3.32 -8.68 19.15
CA ASP A 424 3.94 -9.99 19.31
C ASP A 424 3.36 -10.76 20.52
N TYR A 425 2.98 -10.04 21.59
CA TYR A 425 2.22 -10.63 22.69
C TYR A 425 0.83 -11.11 22.25
N ILE A 426 0.14 -10.34 21.42
CA ILE A 426 -1.14 -10.73 20.85
C ILE A 426 -0.97 -11.99 19.97
N GLN A 427 0.10 -12.07 19.16
CA GLN A 427 0.40 -13.24 18.35
C GLN A 427 0.69 -14.48 19.21
N LEU A 428 1.36 -14.33 20.36
CA LEU A 428 1.53 -15.41 21.33
C LEU A 428 0.16 -15.98 21.77
N HIS A 429 -0.80 -15.11 22.10
CA HIS A 429 -2.14 -15.53 22.50
C HIS A 429 -2.95 -16.14 21.35
N VAL A 430 -2.73 -15.70 20.12
CA VAL A 430 -3.29 -16.33 18.91
C VAL A 430 -2.72 -17.74 18.74
N GLN A 431 -1.41 -17.91 18.94
CA GLN A 431 -0.76 -19.22 18.84
C GLN A 431 -1.29 -20.20 19.92
N ILE A 432 -1.42 -19.74 21.16
CA ILE A 432 -2.03 -20.51 22.25
C ILE A 432 -3.45 -20.93 21.88
N ALA A 433 -4.26 -20.01 21.36
CA ALA A 433 -5.62 -20.32 20.95
C ALA A 433 -5.67 -21.40 19.84
N LYS A 434 -4.81 -21.29 18.82
CA LYS A 434 -4.72 -22.28 17.74
C LYS A 434 -4.36 -23.67 18.27
N THR A 435 -3.51 -23.75 19.29
CA THR A 435 -3.08 -25.03 19.88
C THR A 435 -4.21 -25.73 20.62
N TYR A 436 -5.02 -24.99 21.38
CA TYR A 436 -6.06 -25.55 22.25
C TYR A 436 -7.46 -25.61 21.60
N GLN A 437 -7.70 -25.00 20.43
CA GLN A 437 -8.99 -25.05 19.71
C GLN A 437 -9.16 -26.25 18.79
N HIS A 438 -8.17 -27.12 18.64
CA HIS A 438 -8.17 -28.19 17.64
C HIS A 438 -8.95 -29.45 17.98
N ASN A 439 -9.67 -29.52 19.10
CA ASN A 439 -10.48 -30.69 19.49
C ASN A 439 -11.98 -30.34 19.55
N ASP A 440 -12.70 -30.68 18.52
CA ASP A 440 -14.07 -30.27 18.16
C ASP A 440 -15.23 -30.85 19.00
N THR A 441 -15.04 -31.45 20.16
CA THR A 441 -16.15 -32.23 20.78
C THR A 441 -16.46 -32.01 22.26
N ASP A 442 -15.66 -31.28 23.07
CA ASP A 442 -15.93 -31.24 24.52
C ASP A 442 -15.83 -29.81 25.14
N ASN A 443 -16.80 -29.50 26.03
CA ASN A 443 -16.87 -28.29 26.85
C ASN A 443 -15.65 -28.07 27.79
N ASP A 444 -14.72 -29.02 27.90
CA ASP A 444 -13.51 -28.90 28.73
C ASP A 444 -12.42 -28.05 28.07
N ASN A 445 -12.44 -27.87 26.75
CA ASN A 445 -11.42 -27.13 26.01
C ASN A 445 -11.38 -25.63 26.35
N ASP A 446 -12.52 -25.02 26.64
CA ASP A 446 -12.57 -23.59 27.03
C ASP A 446 -11.87 -23.34 28.37
N SER A 447 -11.93 -24.32 29.28
CA SER A 447 -11.25 -24.24 30.59
C SER A 447 -9.73 -24.39 30.45
N GLU A 448 -9.26 -25.31 29.61
CA GLU A 448 -7.83 -25.51 29.35
C GLU A 448 -7.22 -24.32 28.61
N LEU A 449 -7.89 -23.80 27.60
CA LEU A 449 -7.48 -22.60 26.89
C LEU A 449 -7.38 -21.39 27.83
N ALA A 450 -8.37 -21.19 28.69
CA ALA A 450 -8.36 -20.10 29.67
C ALA A 450 -7.21 -20.25 30.68
N ALA A 451 -6.96 -21.46 31.15
CA ALA A 451 -5.84 -21.77 32.06
C ALA A 451 -4.48 -21.54 31.39
N ALA A 452 -4.32 -21.98 30.13
CA ALA A 452 -3.10 -21.76 29.36
C ALA A 452 -2.85 -20.25 29.11
N LYS A 453 -3.86 -19.52 28.67
CA LYS A 453 -3.75 -18.06 28.49
C LYS A 453 -3.34 -17.34 29.78
N LYS A 454 -3.93 -17.74 30.90
CA LYS A 454 -3.61 -17.19 32.20
C LYS A 454 -2.17 -17.49 32.64
N ALA A 455 -1.73 -18.74 32.46
CA ALA A 455 -0.36 -19.14 32.80
C ALA A 455 0.68 -18.33 32.02
N TRP A 456 0.46 -18.10 30.72
CA TRP A 456 1.35 -17.29 29.90
C TRP A 456 1.26 -15.79 30.25
N GLN A 457 0.09 -15.29 30.62
CA GLN A 457 -0.06 -13.95 31.15
C GLN A 457 0.73 -13.77 32.46
N ASP A 458 0.64 -14.73 33.38
CA ASP A 458 1.38 -14.67 34.65
C ASP A 458 2.90 -14.75 34.40
N LYS A 459 3.36 -15.64 33.48
CA LYS A 459 4.76 -15.70 33.03
C LYS A 459 5.24 -14.34 32.47
N THR A 460 4.40 -13.69 31.67
CA THR A 460 4.71 -12.38 31.07
C THR A 460 4.83 -11.29 32.15
N LEU A 461 3.94 -11.28 33.12
CA LEU A 461 3.98 -10.29 34.19
C LEU A 461 5.24 -10.46 35.08
N LEU A 462 5.61 -11.71 35.40
CA LEU A 462 6.86 -12.00 36.11
C LEU A 462 8.09 -11.54 35.32
N PHE A 463 8.16 -11.82 34.05
CA PHE A 463 9.25 -11.37 33.19
C PHE A 463 9.40 -9.84 33.21
N TRP A 464 8.29 -9.11 33.16
CA TRP A 464 8.33 -7.64 33.25
C TRP A 464 8.72 -7.13 34.64
N ASP A 465 8.33 -7.84 35.72
CA ASP A 465 8.77 -7.50 37.06
C ASP A 465 10.28 -7.61 37.21
N GLU A 466 10.90 -8.63 36.60
CA GLU A 466 12.36 -8.78 36.57
C GLU A 466 13.02 -7.65 35.75
N ILE A 467 12.49 -7.28 34.61
CA ILE A 467 13.00 -6.14 33.82
C ILE A 467 12.88 -4.83 34.62
N LEU A 468 11.72 -4.57 35.22
CA LEU A 468 11.48 -3.34 35.96
C LEU A 468 12.43 -3.19 37.16
N ALA A 469 12.79 -4.29 37.83
CA ALA A 469 13.76 -4.28 38.91
C ALA A 469 15.15 -3.76 38.48
N THR A 470 15.46 -3.83 37.19
CA THR A 470 16.72 -3.36 36.59
C THR A 470 16.63 -1.96 35.97
N LEU A 471 15.42 -1.43 35.75
CA LEU A 471 15.22 -0.12 35.14
C LEU A 471 15.41 1.00 36.17
N PRO A 472 16.18 2.05 35.88
CA PRO A 472 16.22 3.21 36.76
C PRO A 472 14.94 4.04 36.61
N SER A 473 14.60 4.72 37.71
CA SER A 473 13.46 5.63 37.81
C SER A 473 13.64 6.94 37.03
N GLU A 474 14.85 7.25 36.55
CA GLU A 474 15.13 8.46 35.74
C GLU A 474 15.60 8.08 34.32
N ARG A 475 15.25 8.88 33.33
CA ARG A 475 15.73 8.71 31.93
C ARG A 475 17.26 8.80 31.91
N ALA A 476 17.93 7.68 31.84
CA ALA A 476 19.36 7.63 31.55
C ALA A 476 19.53 7.71 30.02
N GLY A 477 20.02 8.83 29.52
CA GLY A 477 20.57 9.07 28.18
C GLY A 477 19.88 8.48 26.92
N PRO A 478 20.24 8.93 25.72
CA PRO A 478 19.55 8.55 24.47
C PRO A 478 19.80 7.10 23.98
N HIS A 479 20.53 6.28 24.70
CA HIS A 479 20.97 4.94 24.23
C HIS A 479 20.33 3.76 24.97
N ARG A 480 19.22 3.94 25.68
CA ARG A 480 18.55 2.82 26.34
C ARG A 480 17.59 2.10 25.40
N LEU A 481 17.85 0.80 25.22
CA LEU A 481 17.08 -0.10 24.37
C LEU A 481 15.74 -0.54 25.00
N ILE A 482 15.63 -0.54 26.35
CA ILE A 482 14.42 -1.01 27.05
C ILE A 482 13.86 0.10 27.95
N THR A 483 12.57 0.38 27.81
CA THR A 483 11.79 1.36 28.57
C THR A 483 10.59 0.67 29.22
N ALA A 484 9.90 1.34 30.15
CA ALA A 484 8.69 0.82 30.78
C ALA A 484 7.43 0.95 29.87
N GLU A 485 7.52 1.67 28.77
CA GLU A 485 6.39 1.95 27.86
C GLU A 485 5.69 0.71 27.34
N PRO A 486 6.40 -0.31 26.78
CA PRO A 486 5.74 -1.52 26.27
C PRO A 486 4.97 -2.26 27.38
N PHE A 487 5.45 -2.21 28.61
CA PHE A 487 4.74 -2.83 29.72
C PHE A 487 3.50 -2.05 30.15
N VAL A 488 3.55 -0.72 30.10
CA VAL A 488 2.35 0.10 30.31
C VAL A 488 1.28 -0.18 29.24
N GLU A 489 1.68 -0.29 27.98
CA GLU A 489 0.76 -0.68 26.89
C GLU A 489 0.17 -2.08 27.12
N LEU A 490 0.98 -3.03 27.54
CA LEU A 490 0.52 -4.37 27.90
C LEU A 490 -0.45 -4.34 29.09
N CYS A 491 -0.17 -3.59 30.15
CA CYS A 491 -1.07 -3.43 31.28
C CYS A 491 -2.42 -2.83 30.89
N LEU A 492 -2.42 -1.83 29.99
CA LEU A 492 -3.66 -1.27 29.45
C LEU A 492 -4.44 -2.29 28.62
N TYR A 493 -3.75 -3.07 27.81
CA TYR A 493 -4.35 -4.15 27.02
C TYR A 493 -5.01 -5.22 27.89
N LEU A 494 -4.34 -5.61 28.99
CA LEU A 494 -4.83 -6.59 29.96
C LEU A 494 -5.88 -6.05 30.93
N GLY A 495 -6.21 -4.74 30.86
CA GLY A 495 -7.13 -4.10 31.81
C GLY A 495 -6.55 -3.87 33.21
N LEU A 496 -5.23 -3.99 33.37
CA LEU A 496 -4.51 -3.75 34.63
C LEU A 496 -4.24 -2.26 34.85
N VAL A 497 -5.32 -1.47 34.90
CA VAL A 497 -5.26 0.01 34.87
C VAL A 497 -4.49 0.58 36.07
N GLU A 498 -4.69 0.05 37.28
CA GLU A 498 -3.99 0.52 38.47
C GLU A 498 -2.47 0.36 38.32
N ARG A 499 -2.03 -0.78 37.76
CA ARG A 499 -0.61 -1.03 37.51
C ARG A 499 -0.05 -0.11 36.43
N ALA A 500 -0.80 0.14 35.37
CA ALA A 500 -0.42 1.11 34.34
C ALA A 500 -0.23 2.53 34.93
N ILE A 501 -1.10 2.94 35.85
CA ILE A 501 -1.00 4.22 36.55
C ILE A 501 0.27 4.28 37.44
N GLU A 502 0.55 3.23 38.19
CA GLU A 502 1.76 3.14 39.04
C GLU A 502 3.03 3.23 38.17
N LEU A 503 3.11 2.48 37.08
CA LEU A 503 4.24 2.53 36.17
C LEU A 503 4.39 3.93 35.57
N ALA A 504 3.29 4.52 35.12
CA ALA A 504 3.28 5.87 34.54
C ALA A 504 3.72 6.94 35.55
N LYS A 505 3.60 6.72 36.84
CA LYS A 505 4.10 7.63 37.90
C LYS A 505 5.60 7.46 38.14
N HIS A 506 6.08 6.22 38.14
CA HIS A 506 7.45 5.90 38.56
C HIS A 506 8.48 5.98 37.46
N TYR A 507 8.07 5.68 36.20
CA TYR A 507 8.98 5.62 35.04
C TYR A 507 8.77 6.78 34.06
N PRO A 508 9.81 7.20 33.35
CA PRO A 508 9.69 8.14 32.28
C PRO A 508 9.00 7.45 31.08
N ILE A 509 7.83 7.92 30.69
CA ILE A 509 6.98 7.37 29.65
C ILE A 509 6.76 8.41 28.56
N ASP A 510 6.62 7.98 27.32
CA ASP A 510 6.31 8.86 26.21
C ASP A 510 4.96 9.56 26.43
N ARG A 511 4.85 10.73 25.84
CA ARG A 511 3.69 11.61 25.98
C ARG A 511 2.39 10.92 25.56
N ASP A 512 2.43 10.15 24.47
CA ASP A 512 1.21 9.57 23.89
C ASP A 512 0.72 8.38 24.71
N VAL A 513 1.62 7.56 25.24
CA VAL A 513 1.29 6.50 26.19
C VAL A 513 0.80 7.08 27.52
N LEU A 514 1.45 8.13 28.02
CA LEU A 514 1.02 8.82 29.25
C LEU A 514 -0.41 9.41 29.09
N TYR A 515 -0.73 9.96 27.92
CA TYR A 515 -2.07 10.44 27.61
C TYR A 515 -3.10 9.31 27.63
N GLN A 516 -2.78 8.15 27.05
CA GLN A 516 -3.67 6.97 27.08
C GLN A 516 -3.96 6.53 28.52
N VAL A 517 -2.92 6.43 29.37
CA VAL A 517 -3.09 6.09 30.80
C VAL A 517 -3.98 7.12 31.50
N ALA A 518 -3.74 8.42 31.29
CA ALA A 518 -4.51 9.49 31.90
C ALA A 518 -5.98 9.46 31.47
N ALA A 519 -6.23 9.21 30.19
CA ALA A 519 -7.60 9.14 29.64
C ALA A 519 -8.43 7.97 30.21
N ILE A 520 -7.77 6.80 30.39
CA ILE A 520 -8.41 5.62 30.95
C ILE A 520 -8.56 5.76 32.47
N SER A 521 -7.56 6.29 33.18
CA SER A 521 -7.56 6.42 34.63
C SER A 521 -8.70 7.29 35.17
N GLY A 522 -9.23 8.23 34.37
CA GLY A 522 -10.35 9.07 34.73
C GLY A 522 -11.62 8.31 35.14
N LYS A 523 -11.78 7.08 34.65
CA LYS A 523 -12.92 6.21 34.98
C LYS A 523 -12.68 5.35 36.23
N TYR A 524 -11.42 5.05 36.54
CA TYR A 524 -11.03 4.08 37.58
C TYR A 524 -10.43 4.73 38.83
N ALA A 525 -9.67 5.82 38.65
CA ALA A 525 -8.95 6.48 39.72
C ALA A 525 -8.86 8.01 39.50
N PRO A 526 -9.99 8.74 39.63
CA PRO A 526 -10.07 10.17 39.26
C PRO A 526 -9.06 11.05 40.02
N GLU A 527 -8.76 10.73 41.27
CA GLU A 527 -7.79 11.50 42.06
C GLU A 527 -6.36 11.39 41.51
N GLN A 528 -6.02 10.22 40.96
CA GLN A 528 -4.69 9.95 40.38
C GLN A 528 -4.57 10.51 38.94
N THR A 529 -5.68 10.68 38.26
CA THR A 529 -5.75 11.22 36.91
C THR A 529 -5.23 12.65 36.84
N PHE A 530 -5.47 13.46 37.88
CA PHE A 530 -5.00 14.84 37.93
C PHE A 530 -3.46 14.93 37.87
N ASP A 531 -2.75 14.08 38.57
CA ASP A 531 -1.30 14.06 38.58
C ASP A 531 -0.71 13.65 37.22
N LEU A 532 -1.37 12.70 36.51
CA LEU A 532 -0.95 12.28 35.19
C LEU A 532 -1.17 13.40 34.16
N TYR A 533 -2.30 14.09 34.16
CA TYR A 533 -2.53 15.25 33.30
C TYR A 533 -1.59 16.41 33.62
N ARG A 534 -1.32 16.67 34.90
CA ARG A 534 -0.34 17.69 35.30
C ARG A 534 1.05 17.37 34.73
N ARG A 535 1.47 16.11 34.80
CA ARG A 535 2.76 15.66 34.24
C ARG A 535 2.75 15.82 32.72
N LEU A 536 1.67 15.46 32.05
CA LEU A 536 1.48 15.60 30.60
C LEU A 536 1.60 17.07 30.16
N ILE A 537 0.93 17.96 30.88
CA ILE A 537 0.98 19.42 30.61
C ILE A 537 2.41 19.93 30.77
N LEU A 538 3.14 19.50 31.81
CA LEU A 538 4.53 19.89 32.02
C LEU A 538 5.48 19.40 30.90
N ILE A 539 5.24 18.21 30.36
CA ILE A 539 5.97 17.68 29.20
C ILE A 539 5.65 18.54 27.97
N TRP A 540 4.38 18.83 27.72
CA TRP A 540 3.96 19.67 26.60
C TRP A 540 4.54 21.08 26.68
N LEU A 541 4.52 21.71 27.84
CA LEU A 541 5.10 23.04 28.03
C LEU A 541 6.59 23.10 27.74
N LYS A 542 7.33 22.01 27.97
CA LYS A 542 8.77 21.94 27.67
C LYS A 542 9.06 21.79 26.18
N THR A 543 8.15 21.19 25.42
CA THR A 543 8.33 20.86 24.00
C THR A 543 7.49 21.72 23.06
N ALA A 544 6.52 22.48 23.57
CA ALA A 544 5.55 23.23 22.79
C ALA A 544 6.20 24.38 22.02
N LYS A 545 5.92 24.44 20.73
CA LYS A 545 6.11 25.63 19.89
C LYS A 545 4.90 26.55 20.07
N SER A 546 5.03 27.83 19.74
CA SER A 546 3.96 28.85 19.96
C SER A 546 2.57 28.47 19.41
N ALA A 547 2.50 27.62 18.37
CA ALA A 547 1.25 27.11 17.81
C ALA A 547 0.54 26.08 18.68
N ASP A 548 1.24 25.44 19.61
CA ASP A 548 0.72 24.34 20.45
C ASP A 548 0.04 24.84 21.74
N TYR A 549 0.30 26.08 22.15
CA TYR A 549 -0.28 26.64 23.38
C TYR A 549 -1.81 26.66 23.38
N LYS A 550 -2.44 26.79 22.21
CA LYS A 550 -3.91 26.72 22.10
C LYS A 550 -4.46 25.31 22.39
N LYS A 551 -3.68 24.26 22.15
CA LYS A 551 -4.09 22.87 22.44
C LYS A 551 -3.92 22.50 23.92
N ILE A 552 -3.05 23.21 24.63
CA ILE A 552 -2.76 22.99 26.05
C ILE A 552 -3.84 23.63 26.95
N ILE A 553 -4.49 24.69 26.45
CA ILE A 553 -5.51 25.45 27.21
C ILE A 553 -6.91 24.84 27.09
N ASN A 554 -7.20 24.08 26.02
CA ASN A 554 -8.45 23.36 25.82
C ASN A 554 -8.36 21.94 26.37
#